data_24427dda888571d89d0b335d04036818
#
_entry.id   24427dda888571d89d0b335d04036818
#
_cell.length_a   1.000
_cell.length_b   1.000
_cell.length_c   1.000
_cell.angle_alpha   90.00
_cell.angle_beta   90.00
_cell.angle_gamma   90.00
#
_symmetry.space_group_name_H-M   'P 1'
#
loop_
_entity.id
_entity.type
_entity.pdbx_description
1 polymer ?
#
loop_
_entity_poly.entity_id
_entity_poly.type
_entity_poly.pdbx_seq_one_letter_code
_entity_poly.pdbx_strand_id
1 'polypeptide(L)'
;LNISRISRLALALAFGVTLSACSSTPPDQQPSEQAAPGTASRPILSADEAKNFQQARYFTAMDPNAAPWSPYAIRLPAQPNFVVGPAGTQGVTHTTIQAAVDAAIAKHSSSRQYIAILPGEYEGTVYVPAAPGSVTLYGTGEKPIDVKIGLAIDSEIDTTTWRRLVNPGGKYMPGKPAWYMFDRCQSKQSATIGVMCSAVFWSQNNGLQLQNLTIENNLGDSVDAGNHQAVALRSDGDQVQIDKVNILGRQNTFFVTNSGVENTLKNNRITRTLVTNSYIEGDVDIVSGRGAVVFDNTDFRVMNSRTQQEGYVFAPATLSNMFYGFLAVNSRFTAMGDGVAQLGRSLDVDSASNGQVVIRDSVINEGFNMAKPWGKAAISQRPYAGNTGAVDDKGNVQRNLNDANFNRMWEYNNRGVGSKVIAEPKQ
;
A
#
# COMPACT_ATOMS: atom_id res chain seq x y z
N LEU A 1 50.07 -24.19 76.95
CA LEU A 1 51.05 -24.45 75.93
C LEU A 1 50.62 -23.71 74.62
N ASN A 2 51.43 -22.72 74.34
CA ASN A 2 51.23 -21.80 73.17
C ASN A 2 51.57 -22.42 71.91
N ILE A 3 50.75 -22.15 70.87
CA ILE A 3 51.17 -22.23 69.47
C ILE A 3 50.74 -20.99 68.76
N SER A 4 51.73 -20.31 68.17
CA SER A 4 51.69 -19.05 67.51
C SER A 4 50.96 -19.14 66.11
N ARG A 5 50.24 -18.09 65.86
CA ARG A 5 49.63 -17.84 64.53
C ARG A 5 50.62 -17.17 63.60
N ILE A 6 50.78 -17.70 62.39
CA ILE A 6 51.48 -17.03 61.26
C ILE A 6 50.42 -16.59 60.32
N SER A 7 50.32 -15.27 60.15
CA SER A 7 49.47 -14.64 59.16
C SER A 7 50.15 -14.69 57.78
N ARG A 8 49.50 -15.23 56.78
CA ARG A 8 49.87 -15.06 55.37
C ARG A 8 48.95 -14.02 54.69
N LEU A 9 49.56 -12.94 54.31
CA LEU A 9 48.95 -11.90 53.50
C LEU A 9 48.85 -12.43 52.07
N ALA A 10 47.65 -12.62 51.56
CA ALA A 10 47.38 -12.93 50.14
C ALA A 10 47.03 -11.62 49.43
N LEU A 11 47.90 -11.21 48.53
CA LEU A 11 47.72 -10.08 47.64
C LEU A 11 46.79 -10.51 46.49
N ALA A 12 45.54 -10.08 46.48
CA ALA A 12 44.61 -10.31 45.38
C ALA A 12 44.76 -9.20 44.36
N LEU A 13 45.37 -9.50 43.20
CA LEU A 13 45.32 -8.65 42.02
C LEU A 13 43.92 -8.79 41.41
N ALA A 14 43.11 -7.76 41.53
CA ALA A 14 41.86 -7.66 40.82
C ALA A 14 42.17 -7.19 39.38
N PHE A 15 42.10 -8.10 38.40
CA PHE A 15 41.99 -7.74 36.98
C PHE A 15 40.59 -7.25 36.73
N GLY A 16 40.42 -5.93 36.61
CA GLY A 16 39.19 -5.32 36.14
C GLY A 16 39.04 -5.57 34.62
N VAL A 17 38.26 -6.55 34.24
CA VAL A 17 37.77 -6.70 32.89
C VAL A 17 36.65 -5.70 32.72
N THR A 18 36.94 -4.57 32.07
CA THR A 18 35.91 -3.66 31.58
C THR A 18 35.23 -4.35 30.37
N LEU A 19 34.08 -4.97 30.64
CA LEU A 19 33.16 -5.37 29.59
C LEU A 19 32.61 -4.08 28.97
N SER A 20 33.19 -3.65 27.84
CA SER A 20 32.55 -2.73 26.94
C SER A 20 31.29 -3.43 26.41
N ALA A 21 30.15 -3.16 27.02
CA ALA A 21 28.88 -3.51 26.47
C ALA A 21 28.71 -2.67 25.19
N CYS A 22 28.97 -3.27 24.03
CA CYS A 22 28.45 -2.75 22.78
C CYS A 22 26.93 -2.82 22.87
N SER A 23 26.28 -1.73 23.25
CA SER A 23 24.84 -1.60 23.09
C SER A 23 24.57 -1.47 21.60
N SER A 24 24.27 -2.57 20.94
CA SER A 24 23.75 -2.53 19.59
C SER A 24 22.35 -1.93 19.64
N THR A 25 22.20 -0.71 19.19
CA THR A 25 20.88 -0.10 18.94
C THR A 25 20.12 -1.02 17.97
N PRO A 26 18.86 -1.33 18.23
CA PRO A 26 18.06 -2.09 17.27
C PRO A 26 18.13 -1.45 15.88
N PRO A 27 18.12 -2.24 14.78
CA PRO A 27 18.27 -1.71 13.42
C PRO A 27 17.32 -0.58 13.05
N ASP A 28 16.09 -0.61 13.57
CA ASP A 28 15.05 0.39 13.39
C ASP A 28 15.27 1.69 14.17
N GLN A 29 16.22 1.70 15.12
CA GLN A 29 16.60 2.87 15.93
C GLN A 29 17.96 3.46 15.49
N GLN A 30 18.61 2.88 14.52
CA GLN A 30 19.87 3.40 14.03
C GLN A 30 19.67 4.75 13.29
N PRO A 31 20.62 5.70 13.39
CA PRO A 31 20.56 6.94 12.63
C PRO A 31 20.52 6.66 11.12
N SER A 32 19.80 7.49 10.38
CA SER A 32 19.82 7.46 8.93
C SER A 32 21.18 7.91 8.38
N GLU A 33 21.67 7.22 7.35
CA GLU A 33 22.85 7.63 6.57
C GLU A 33 22.45 8.45 5.32
N GLN A 34 21.17 8.69 5.12
CA GLN A 34 20.66 9.44 3.97
C GLN A 34 20.86 10.95 4.17
N ALA A 35 21.61 11.56 3.27
CA ALA A 35 21.88 12.99 3.29
C ALA A 35 21.52 13.63 1.94
N ALA A 36 20.84 14.79 2.01
CA ALA A 36 20.54 15.59 0.83
C ALA A 36 21.84 16.14 0.19
N PRO A 37 21.90 16.26 -1.15
CA PRO A 37 20.82 16.01 -2.12
C PRO A 37 20.70 14.54 -2.56
N GLY A 38 21.55 13.63 -2.06
CA GLY A 38 21.66 12.27 -2.54
C GLY A 38 22.38 12.18 -3.89
N THR A 39 21.98 11.25 -4.73
CA THR A 39 22.50 11.03 -6.08
C THR A 39 21.37 11.10 -7.12
N ALA A 40 21.73 11.16 -8.40
CA ALA A 40 20.73 11.18 -9.48
C ALA A 40 19.88 9.90 -9.53
N SER A 41 20.44 8.76 -9.10
CA SER A 41 19.70 7.49 -8.98
C SER A 41 18.97 7.35 -7.65
N ARG A 42 19.35 8.12 -6.63
CA ARG A 42 18.75 8.09 -5.30
C ARG A 42 18.72 9.48 -4.67
N PRO A 43 17.81 10.37 -5.12
CA PRO A 43 17.72 11.72 -4.60
C PRO A 43 17.10 11.71 -3.19
N ILE A 44 17.72 12.48 -2.28
CA ILE A 44 17.32 12.60 -0.89
C ILE A 44 16.81 14.01 -0.63
N LEU A 45 15.66 14.12 0.02
CA LEU A 45 15.09 15.40 0.45
C LEU A 45 15.94 16.03 1.57
N SER A 46 16.05 17.35 1.57
CA SER A 46 16.49 18.08 2.75
C SER A 46 15.41 18.10 3.82
N ALA A 47 15.78 18.43 5.06
CA ALA A 47 14.83 18.54 6.16
C ALA A 47 13.73 19.58 5.88
N ASP A 48 14.05 20.69 5.21
CA ASP A 48 13.07 21.70 4.84
C ASP A 48 12.13 21.23 3.74
N GLU A 49 12.63 20.55 2.73
CA GLU A 49 11.79 19.95 1.68
C GLU A 49 10.85 18.89 2.25
N ALA A 50 11.34 18.06 3.18
CA ALA A 50 10.57 16.99 3.80
C ALA A 50 9.34 17.51 4.58
N LYS A 51 9.34 18.76 5.04
CA LYS A 51 8.18 19.38 5.71
C LYS A 51 6.94 19.46 4.82
N ASN A 52 7.12 19.41 3.50
CA ASN A 52 6.01 19.42 2.55
C ASN A 52 5.34 18.04 2.41
N PHE A 53 6.00 16.97 2.83
CA PHE A 53 5.53 15.60 2.63
C PHE A 53 5.10 14.99 3.97
N GLN A 54 3.94 15.45 4.44
CA GLN A 54 3.28 14.98 5.65
C GLN A 54 1.81 14.66 5.34
N GLN A 55 1.21 13.78 6.10
CA GLN A 55 -0.18 13.34 5.90
C GLN A 55 -1.15 14.50 5.69
N ALA A 56 -1.10 15.52 6.54
CA ALA A 56 -2.00 16.67 6.45
C ALA A 56 -1.93 17.38 5.08
N ARG A 57 -0.74 17.45 4.49
CA ARG A 57 -0.54 18.06 3.17
C ARG A 57 -1.20 17.25 2.06
N TYR A 58 -1.06 15.94 2.10
CA TYR A 58 -1.69 15.02 1.14
C TYR A 58 -3.22 15.12 1.17
N PHE A 59 -3.81 15.40 2.33
CA PHE A 59 -5.25 15.39 2.53
C PHE A 59 -5.91 16.76 2.48
N THR A 60 -5.15 17.85 2.43
CA THR A 60 -5.69 19.21 2.42
C THR A 60 -5.27 20.06 1.24
N ALA A 61 -4.15 19.77 0.60
CA ALA A 61 -3.52 20.66 -0.37
C ALA A 61 -3.75 20.27 -1.85
N MET A 62 -4.51 19.20 -2.12
CA MET A 62 -4.61 18.62 -3.46
C MET A 62 -5.68 19.27 -4.32
N ASP A 63 -6.81 19.61 -3.75
CA ASP A 63 -7.94 20.22 -4.46
C ASP A 63 -8.47 21.39 -3.63
N PRO A 64 -8.38 22.63 -4.14
CA PRO A 64 -8.87 23.80 -3.42
C PRO A 64 -10.39 23.78 -3.19
N ASN A 65 -11.13 22.95 -3.95
CA ASN A 65 -12.58 22.81 -3.80
C ASN A 65 -12.97 21.63 -2.89
N ALA A 66 -12.04 20.75 -2.56
CA ALA A 66 -12.31 19.65 -1.62
C ALA A 66 -12.14 20.13 -0.18
N ALA A 67 -13.07 19.74 0.70
CA ALA A 67 -12.92 20.00 2.12
C ALA A 67 -11.65 19.31 2.66
N PRO A 68 -10.88 19.97 3.56
CA PRO A 68 -9.77 19.33 4.23
C PRO A 68 -10.22 18.05 4.94
N TRP A 69 -9.41 17.00 4.89
CA TRP A 69 -9.70 15.75 5.54
C TRP A 69 -8.64 15.43 6.60
N SER A 70 -9.11 15.29 7.84
CA SER A 70 -8.29 14.89 8.98
C SER A 70 -8.92 13.64 9.59
N PRO A 71 -8.54 12.44 9.14
CA PRO A 71 -9.15 11.21 9.60
C PRO A 71 -8.83 10.93 11.06
N TYR A 72 -9.86 10.53 11.82
CA TYR A 72 -9.70 9.96 13.16
C TYR A 72 -9.54 8.44 13.05
N ALA A 73 -9.01 7.81 14.10
CA ALA A 73 -9.00 6.36 14.21
C ALA A 73 -10.41 5.79 14.01
N ILE A 74 -10.51 4.66 13.31
CA ILE A 74 -11.77 3.97 13.07
C ILE A 74 -12.40 3.61 14.42
N ARG A 75 -13.65 3.96 14.60
CA ARG A 75 -14.46 3.64 15.79
C ARG A 75 -15.55 2.68 15.39
N LEU A 76 -15.59 1.53 16.04
CA LEU A 76 -16.60 0.51 15.81
C LEU A 76 -17.77 0.68 16.78
N PRO A 77 -19.00 0.45 16.34
CA PRO A 77 -20.17 0.53 17.21
C PRO A 77 -20.27 -0.70 18.12
N ALA A 78 -20.97 -0.58 19.23
CA ALA A 78 -21.26 -1.72 20.09
C ALA A 78 -22.17 -2.75 19.36
N GLN A 79 -23.05 -2.28 18.49
CA GLN A 79 -23.95 -3.08 17.67
C GLN A 79 -23.78 -2.74 16.20
N PRO A 80 -23.27 -3.66 15.37
CA PRO A 80 -23.19 -3.43 13.93
C PRO A 80 -24.59 -3.46 13.31
N ASN A 81 -24.74 -2.87 12.13
CA ASN A 81 -25.98 -2.94 11.36
C ASN A 81 -26.21 -4.33 10.77
N PHE A 82 -25.13 -5.02 10.40
CA PHE A 82 -25.17 -6.34 9.79
C PHE A 82 -24.03 -7.20 10.34
N VAL A 83 -24.28 -8.49 10.41
CA VAL A 83 -23.27 -9.50 10.80
C VAL A 83 -23.23 -10.58 9.72
N VAL A 84 -22.05 -10.79 9.16
CA VAL A 84 -21.79 -11.84 8.17
C VAL A 84 -21.13 -13.03 8.84
N GLY A 85 -21.65 -14.22 8.58
CA GLY A 85 -21.09 -15.45 9.12
C GLY A 85 -21.85 -16.69 8.65
N PRO A 86 -21.48 -17.88 9.18
CA PRO A 86 -22.15 -19.12 8.81
C PRO A 86 -23.65 -19.10 9.13
N ALA A 87 -24.45 -19.72 8.27
CA ALA A 87 -25.88 -19.89 8.50
C ALA A 87 -26.15 -20.59 9.84
N GLY A 88 -27.15 -20.13 10.57
CA GLY A 88 -27.54 -20.70 11.87
C GLY A 88 -26.70 -20.20 13.05
N THR A 89 -25.69 -19.41 12.85
CA THR A 89 -24.94 -18.77 13.93
C THR A 89 -25.77 -17.63 14.52
N GLN A 90 -25.85 -17.57 15.84
CA GLN A 90 -26.62 -16.53 16.53
C GLN A 90 -26.09 -15.14 16.18
N GLY A 91 -27.00 -14.20 15.86
CA GLY A 91 -26.69 -12.83 15.52
C GLY A 91 -26.31 -12.60 14.07
N VAL A 92 -26.07 -13.65 13.28
CA VAL A 92 -25.79 -13.54 11.85
C VAL A 92 -27.02 -13.08 11.09
N THR A 93 -26.85 -12.01 10.29
CA THR A 93 -27.91 -11.45 9.44
C THR A 93 -27.79 -11.88 7.99
N HIS A 94 -26.57 -12.14 7.54
CA HIS A 94 -26.26 -12.51 6.15
C HIS A 94 -25.17 -13.58 6.11
N THR A 95 -25.22 -14.46 5.14
CA THR A 95 -24.22 -15.52 4.96
C THR A 95 -23.11 -15.16 3.98
N THR A 96 -23.28 -14.09 3.22
CA THR A 96 -22.27 -13.56 2.29
C THR A 96 -22.01 -12.08 2.55
N ILE A 97 -20.77 -11.65 2.32
CA ILE A 97 -20.39 -10.24 2.49
C ILE A 97 -21.13 -9.37 1.47
N GLN A 98 -21.24 -9.81 0.21
CA GLN A 98 -21.95 -9.02 -0.80
C GLN A 98 -23.42 -8.80 -0.47
N ALA A 99 -24.10 -9.79 0.08
CA ALA A 99 -25.50 -9.64 0.49
C ALA A 99 -25.66 -8.60 1.61
N ALA A 100 -24.73 -8.55 2.57
CA ALA A 100 -24.73 -7.52 3.61
C ALA A 100 -24.42 -6.13 3.04
N VAL A 101 -23.49 -6.02 2.11
CA VAL A 101 -23.19 -4.76 1.39
C VAL A 101 -24.41 -4.29 0.62
N ASP A 102 -25.07 -5.16 -0.13
CA ASP A 102 -26.28 -4.83 -0.89
C ASP A 102 -27.39 -4.31 0.04
N ALA A 103 -27.58 -4.97 1.19
CA ALA A 103 -28.56 -4.56 2.19
C ALA A 103 -28.21 -3.19 2.80
N ALA A 104 -26.95 -2.94 3.09
CA ALA A 104 -26.47 -1.66 3.62
C ALA A 104 -26.73 -0.52 2.63
N ILE A 105 -26.38 -0.71 1.36
CA ILE A 105 -26.56 0.29 0.31
C ILE A 105 -28.04 0.52 0.00
N ALA A 106 -28.85 -0.54 -0.01
CA ALA A 106 -30.28 -0.45 -0.27
C ALA A 106 -31.08 0.37 0.76
N LYS A 107 -30.50 0.62 1.93
CA LYS A 107 -31.09 1.53 2.93
C LYS A 107 -31.12 2.99 2.47
N HIS A 108 -30.30 3.38 1.51
CA HIS A 108 -30.15 4.77 1.06
C HIS A 108 -29.95 5.78 2.20
N SER A 109 -29.35 5.32 3.30
CA SER A 109 -29.07 6.14 4.47
C SER A 109 -27.84 6.99 4.26
N SER A 110 -27.84 8.24 4.73
CA SER A 110 -26.64 9.07 4.82
C SER A 110 -25.75 8.69 6.00
N SER A 111 -26.26 7.89 6.94
CA SER A 111 -25.50 7.41 8.09
C SER A 111 -24.61 6.24 7.68
N ARG A 112 -23.42 6.17 8.31
CA ARG A 112 -22.47 5.06 8.12
C ARG A 112 -23.14 3.73 8.50
N GLN A 113 -22.95 2.74 7.63
CA GLN A 113 -23.40 1.38 7.86
C GLN A 113 -22.20 0.49 8.25
N TYR A 114 -22.36 -0.26 9.32
CA TYR A 114 -21.31 -1.13 9.87
C TYR A 114 -21.64 -2.59 9.63
N ILE A 115 -20.72 -3.29 8.98
CA ILE A 115 -20.82 -4.72 8.67
C ILE A 115 -19.71 -5.45 9.42
N ALA A 116 -20.08 -6.22 10.44
CA ALA A 116 -19.17 -7.11 11.15
C ALA A 116 -19.06 -8.44 10.41
N ILE A 117 -17.85 -8.96 10.28
CA ILE A 117 -17.59 -10.23 9.58
C ILE A 117 -16.96 -11.19 10.58
N LEU A 118 -17.64 -12.29 10.85
CA LEU A 118 -17.13 -13.34 11.75
C LEU A 118 -15.93 -14.06 11.13
N PRO A 119 -15.03 -14.62 11.96
CA PRO A 119 -13.90 -15.39 11.44
C PRO A 119 -14.32 -16.46 10.42
N GLY A 120 -13.58 -16.57 9.34
CA GLY A 120 -13.82 -17.52 8.27
C GLY A 120 -13.16 -17.12 6.96
N GLU A 121 -13.24 -18.03 6.00
CA GLU A 121 -12.83 -17.79 4.61
C GLU A 121 -14.09 -17.51 3.76
N TYR A 122 -14.05 -16.38 3.07
CA TYR A 122 -15.16 -15.89 2.24
C TYR A 122 -14.70 -15.85 0.80
N GLU A 123 -15.07 -16.86 0.02
CA GLU A 123 -14.72 -16.95 -1.39
C GLU A 123 -15.62 -16.05 -2.24
N GLY A 124 -15.03 -15.30 -3.13
CA GLY A 124 -15.73 -14.47 -4.10
C GLY A 124 -15.33 -12.99 -4.03
N THR A 125 -15.90 -12.22 -4.95
CA THR A 125 -15.71 -10.77 -5.00
C THR A 125 -16.62 -10.04 -4.04
N VAL A 126 -16.20 -8.85 -3.64
CA VAL A 126 -17.01 -7.87 -2.90
C VAL A 126 -16.95 -6.54 -3.65
N TYR A 127 -18.08 -6.04 -4.09
CA TYR A 127 -18.22 -4.73 -4.74
C TYR A 127 -19.04 -3.80 -3.88
N VAL A 128 -18.45 -2.67 -3.50
CA VAL A 128 -19.09 -1.65 -2.66
C VAL A 128 -19.37 -0.42 -3.52
N PRO A 129 -20.60 -0.19 -3.95
CA PRO A 129 -20.93 0.93 -4.83
C PRO A 129 -20.88 2.28 -4.11
N ALA A 130 -20.85 3.34 -4.90
CA ALA A 130 -21.09 4.69 -4.42
C ALA A 130 -22.49 4.78 -3.81
N ALA A 131 -22.60 5.50 -2.70
CA ALA A 131 -23.85 5.68 -1.97
C ALA A 131 -23.84 6.99 -1.19
N PRO A 132 -25.00 7.48 -0.73
CA PRO A 132 -25.09 8.67 0.13
C PRO A 132 -24.34 8.49 1.45
N GLY A 133 -24.37 7.28 2.03
CA GLY A 133 -23.67 6.91 3.26
C GLY A 133 -22.44 6.06 3.02
N SER A 134 -21.51 6.12 3.95
CA SER A 134 -20.29 5.35 3.94
C SER A 134 -20.47 3.98 4.58
N VAL A 135 -19.64 3.01 4.20
CA VAL A 135 -19.67 1.64 4.71
C VAL A 135 -18.37 1.32 5.44
N THR A 136 -18.49 0.68 6.60
CA THR A 136 -17.38 0.08 7.34
C THR A 136 -17.55 -1.43 7.33
N LEU A 137 -16.52 -2.17 6.87
CA LEU A 137 -16.42 -3.62 6.99
C LEU A 137 -15.27 -3.96 7.92
N TYR A 138 -15.50 -4.82 8.89
CA TYR A 138 -14.46 -5.21 9.85
C TYR A 138 -14.57 -6.67 10.28
N GLY A 139 -13.41 -7.30 10.45
CA GLY A 139 -13.34 -8.64 11.01
C GLY A 139 -13.45 -8.60 12.53
N THR A 140 -14.17 -9.58 13.10
CA THR A 140 -14.36 -9.71 14.54
C THR A 140 -13.36 -10.63 15.22
N GLY A 141 -12.47 -11.28 14.45
CA GLY A 141 -11.41 -12.12 14.99
C GLY A 141 -10.32 -11.31 15.70
N GLU A 142 -9.36 -12.01 16.31
CA GLU A 142 -8.24 -11.39 17.00
C GLU A 142 -7.20 -10.79 16.06
N LYS A 143 -7.07 -11.36 14.87
CA LYS A 143 -6.05 -11.02 13.88
C LYS A 143 -6.67 -10.77 12.50
N PRO A 144 -6.03 -9.96 11.65
CA PRO A 144 -6.50 -9.73 10.28
C PRO A 144 -6.69 -11.00 9.45
N ILE A 145 -5.87 -12.02 9.67
CA ILE A 145 -5.96 -13.30 8.93
C ILE A 145 -7.19 -14.14 9.30
N ASP A 146 -7.83 -13.85 10.41
CA ASP A 146 -9.00 -14.62 10.86
C ASP A 146 -10.21 -14.42 9.95
N VAL A 147 -10.27 -13.32 9.21
CA VAL A 147 -11.27 -13.06 8.16
C VAL A 147 -10.55 -12.90 6.84
N LYS A 148 -10.75 -13.83 5.92
CA LYS A 148 -10.11 -13.80 4.60
C LYS A 148 -11.14 -13.75 3.49
N ILE A 149 -11.03 -12.71 2.65
CA ILE A 149 -11.81 -12.54 1.43
C ILE A 149 -10.88 -12.84 0.26
N GLY A 150 -11.22 -13.81 -0.57
CA GLY A 150 -10.31 -14.24 -1.62
C GLY A 150 -10.99 -14.80 -2.86
N LEU A 151 -10.32 -14.65 -3.99
CA LEU A 151 -10.66 -15.27 -5.28
C LEU A 151 -9.41 -15.17 -6.18
N ALA A 152 -9.22 -16.10 -7.08
CA ALA A 152 -8.16 -16.03 -8.08
C ALA A 152 -8.70 -15.42 -9.38
N ILE A 153 -8.31 -14.18 -9.67
CA ILE A 153 -8.71 -13.47 -10.90
C ILE A 153 -7.46 -12.97 -11.61
N ASP A 154 -7.20 -13.48 -12.80
CA ASP A 154 -6.14 -13.03 -13.70
C ASP A 154 -6.71 -12.01 -14.70
N SER A 155 -6.00 -10.89 -14.88
CA SER A 155 -6.36 -9.88 -15.88
C SER A 155 -6.40 -10.41 -17.33
N GLU A 156 -5.73 -11.53 -17.58
CA GLU A 156 -5.59 -12.13 -18.91
C GLU A 156 -6.77 -13.06 -19.31
N ILE A 157 -7.71 -13.30 -18.42
CA ILE A 157 -8.90 -14.10 -18.76
C ILE A 157 -9.89 -13.32 -19.62
N ASP A 158 -10.66 -14.04 -20.40
CA ASP A 158 -11.74 -13.47 -21.22
C ASP A 158 -12.98 -13.14 -20.37
N THR A 159 -13.87 -12.32 -20.92
CA THR A 159 -15.08 -11.85 -20.25
C THR A 159 -16.03 -12.99 -19.88
N THR A 160 -16.12 -14.04 -20.69
CA THR A 160 -17.02 -15.17 -20.43
C THR A 160 -16.51 -15.98 -19.23
N THR A 161 -15.23 -16.28 -19.18
CA THR A 161 -14.59 -16.95 -18.05
C THR A 161 -14.74 -16.11 -16.78
N TRP A 162 -14.49 -14.81 -16.89
CA TRP A 162 -14.61 -13.86 -15.77
C TRP A 162 -16.04 -13.83 -15.21
N ARG A 163 -17.08 -13.77 -16.06
CA ARG A 163 -18.47 -13.79 -15.61
C ARG A 163 -18.81 -15.03 -14.80
N ARG A 164 -18.37 -16.19 -15.23
CA ARG A 164 -18.60 -17.46 -14.51
C ARG A 164 -17.91 -17.48 -13.16
N LEU A 165 -16.69 -16.92 -13.11
CA LEU A 165 -15.89 -16.87 -11.89
C LEU A 165 -16.44 -15.88 -10.87
N VAL A 166 -16.83 -14.68 -11.32
CA VAL A 166 -17.18 -13.55 -10.44
C VAL A 166 -18.65 -13.54 -10.06
N ASN A 167 -19.54 -14.08 -10.92
CA ASN A 167 -20.99 -14.02 -10.72
C ASN A 167 -21.66 -15.40 -10.65
N PRO A 168 -21.17 -16.32 -9.83
CA PRO A 168 -21.84 -17.61 -9.68
C PRO A 168 -23.24 -17.41 -9.06
N GLY A 169 -24.24 -18.09 -9.62
CA GLY A 169 -25.61 -18.05 -9.12
C GLY A 169 -26.32 -16.69 -9.23
N GLY A 170 -25.79 -15.75 -10.04
CA GLY A 170 -26.41 -14.42 -10.20
C GLY A 170 -26.24 -13.52 -8.98
N LYS A 171 -25.11 -13.57 -8.34
CA LYS A 171 -24.72 -12.70 -7.21
C LYS A 171 -24.92 -11.21 -7.54
N TYR A 172 -24.52 -10.82 -8.74
CA TYR A 172 -24.78 -9.50 -9.32
C TYR A 172 -25.88 -9.64 -10.39
N MET A 173 -26.94 -8.87 -10.26
CA MET A 173 -28.06 -8.88 -11.20
C MET A 173 -28.69 -7.49 -11.31
N PRO A 174 -29.38 -7.18 -12.43
CA PRO A 174 -30.10 -5.92 -12.57
C PRO A 174 -31.01 -5.64 -11.37
N GLY A 175 -31.01 -4.40 -10.91
CA GLY A 175 -31.76 -3.97 -9.72
C GLY A 175 -31.00 -4.09 -8.40
N LYS A 176 -29.90 -4.84 -8.33
CA LYS A 176 -29.00 -4.86 -7.18
C LYS A 176 -28.07 -3.64 -7.17
N PRO A 177 -27.71 -3.10 -6.00
CA PRO A 177 -26.90 -1.88 -5.90
C PRO A 177 -25.54 -1.94 -6.63
N ALA A 178 -24.87 -3.08 -6.60
CA ALA A 178 -23.56 -3.26 -7.21
C ALA A 178 -23.59 -3.71 -8.68
N TRP A 179 -24.80 -3.84 -9.28
CA TRP A 179 -24.94 -4.30 -10.65
C TRP A 179 -24.12 -3.48 -11.64
N TYR A 180 -24.15 -2.15 -11.56
CA TYR A 180 -23.46 -1.29 -12.49
C TYR A 180 -21.92 -1.51 -12.51
N MET A 181 -21.36 -1.86 -11.36
CA MET A 181 -19.92 -2.17 -11.25
C MET A 181 -19.59 -3.46 -11.99
N PHE A 182 -20.37 -4.51 -11.75
CA PHE A 182 -20.23 -5.77 -12.47
C PHE A 182 -20.48 -5.58 -13.97
N ASP A 183 -21.52 -4.85 -14.34
CA ASP A 183 -21.92 -4.62 -15.72
C ASP A 183 -20.84 -3.90 -16.53
N ARG A 184 -20.12 -2.95 -15.94
CA ARG A 184 -18.98 -2.28 -16.57
C ARG A 184 -17.89 -3.25 -17.00
N CYS A 185 -17.62 -4.26 -16.23
CA CYS A 185 -16.61 -5.26 -16.55
C CYS A 185 -17.12 -6.32 -17.52
N GLN A 186 -18.35 -6.85 -17.30
CA GLN A 186 -18.90 -7.86 -18.21
C GLN A 186 -19.15 -7.36 -19.61
N SER A 187 -19.34 -6.06 -19.78
CA SER A 187 -19.64 -5.44 -21.07
C SER A 187 -18.39 -5.06 -21.88
N LYS A 188 -17.19 -5.37 -21.39
CA LYS A 188 -15.95 -5.08 -22.10
C LYS A 188 -15.88 -5.86 -23.39
N GLN A 189 -15.45 -5.17 -24.45
CA GLN A 189 -15.23 -5.75 -25.79
C GLN A 189 -13.78 -6.17 -26.04
N SER A 190 -12.88 -5.94 -25.07
CA SER A 190 -11.48 -6.36 -25.17
C SER A 190 -11.33 -7.88 -25.05
N ALA A 191 -10.24 -8.44 -25.61
CA ALA A 191 -9.97 -9.87 -25.58
C ALA A 191 -9.80 -10.38 -24.13
N THR A 192 -9.26 -9.55 -23.24
CA THR A 192 -9.02 -9.86 -21.82
C THR A 192 -9.76 -8.88 -20.94
N ILE A 193 -10.01 -9.29 -19.70
CA ILE A 193 -10.73 -8.46 -18.72
C ILE A 193 -9.93 -7.23 -18.28
N GLY A 194 -8.60 -7.32 -18.24
CA GLY A 194 -7.70 -6.24 -17.86
C GLY A 194 -7.59 -6.03 -16.36
N VAL A 195 -6.61 -5.21 -15.98
CA VAL A 195 -6.24 -4.98 -14.56
C VAL A 195 -7.39 -4.40 -13.74
N MET A 196 -8.13 -3.45 -14.29
CA MET A 196 -9.18 -2.74 -13.55
C MET A 196 -10.37 -3.64 -13.17
N CYS A 197 -10.58 -4.73 -13.89
CA CYS A 197 -11.65 -5.69 -13.63
C CYS A 197 -11.17 -6.97 -12.93
N SER A 198 -9.87 -7.05 -12.59
CA SER A 198 -9.30 -8.21 -11.90
C SER A 198 -9.45 -8.16 -10.37
N ALA A 199 -10.01 -7.08 -9.81
CA ALA A 199 -10.08 -6.89 -8.38
C ALA A 199 -11.02 -7.87 -7.68
N VAL A 200 -10.56 -8.43 -6.58
CA VAL A 200 -11.38 -9.24 -5.67
C VAL A 200 -12.31 -8.34 -4.85
N PHE A 201 -11.76 -7.29 -4.28
CA PHE A 201 -12.54 -6.26 -3.58
C PHE A 201 -12.44 -4.95 -4.36
N TRP A 202 -13.58 -4.41 -4.74
CA TRP A 202 -13.65 -3.14 -5.46
C TRP A 202 -14.67 -2.21 -4.81
N SER A 203 -14.22 -1.01 -4.44
CA SER A 203 -15.09 0.00 -3.82
C SER A 203 -15.06 1.31 -4.58
N GLN A 204 -16.24 1.88 -4.78
CA GLN A 204 -16.45 3.28 -5.20
C GLN A 204 -17.09 4.11 -4.09
N ASN A 205 -17.15 3.57 -2.87
CA ASN A 205 -17.79 4.20 -1.72
C ASN A 205 -16.86 5.24 -1.09
N ASN A 206 -17.30 6.50 -1.05
CA ASN A 206 -16.59 7.54 -0.30
C ASN A 206 -16.72 7.29 1.19
N GLY A 207 -15.61 7.46 1.90
CA GLY A 207 -15.56 7.18 3.33
C GLY A 207 -15.55 5.71 3.70
N LEU A 208 -15.30 4.78 2.76
CA LEU A 208 -15.10 3.37 3.06
C LEU A 208 -14.09 3.20 4.19
N GLN A 209 -14.41 2.32 5.13
CA GLN A 209 -13.47 1.86 6.15
C GLN A 209 -13.37 0.34 6.12
N LEU A 210 -12.12 -0.14 6.11
CA LEU A 210 -11.78 -1.56 6.24
C LEU A 210 -10.90 -1.74 7.48
N GLN A 211 -11.24 -2.68 8.35
CA GLN A 211 -10.43 -2.95 9.54
C GLN A 211 -10.38 -4.44 9.88
N ASN A 212 -9.20 -4.88 10.30
CA ASN A 212 -8.95 -6.21 10.86
C ASN A 212 -9.45 -7.35 9.97
N LEU A 213 -9.04 -7.36 8.70
CA LEU A 213 -9.38 -8.41 7.73
C LEU A 213 -8.28 -8.59 6.70
N THR A 214 -8.36 -9.64 5.93
CA THR A 214 -7.44 -9.98 4.84
C THR A 214 -8.19 -10.03 3.52
N ILE A 215 -7.61 -9.40 2.50
CA ILE A 215 -8.11 -9.45 1.12
C ILE A 215 -6.98 -10.02 0.26
N GLU A 216 -7.27 -11.08 -0.47
CA GLU A 216 -6.28 -11.75 -1.31
C GLU A 216 -6.79 -12.00 -2.73
N ASN A 217 -5.98 -11.65 -3.72
CA ASN A 217 -6.14 -12.28 -5.03
C ASN A 217 -5.34 -13.57 -5.01
N ASN A 218 -6.05 -14.69 -4.97
CA ASN A 218 -5.48 -16.03 -4.78
C ASN A 218 -4.73 -16.55 -6.02
N LEU A 219 -4.60 -15.74 -7.09
CA LEU A 219 -3.83 -16.15 -8.27
C LEU A 219 -2.40 -16.54 -7.87
N GLY A 220 -1.76 -15.71 -7.03
CA GLY A 220 -0.47 -16.01 -6.40
C GLY A 220 0.57 -16.49 -7.41
N ASP A 221 1.24 -17.59 -7.06
CA ASP A 221 2.28 -18.23 -7.88
C ASP A 221 1.74 -19.33 -8.83
N SER A 222 0.43 -19.37 -9.06
CA SER A 222 -0.19 -20.36 -9.95
C SER A 222 0.00 -20.06 -11.44
N VAL A 223 0.57 -18.91 -11.78
CA VAL A 223 0.88 -18.45 -13.13
C VAL A 223 2.38 -18.26 -13.32
N ASP A 224 2.81 -18.10 -14.57
CA ASP A 224 4.22 -17.91 -14.89
C ASP A 224 4.73 -16.50 -14.51
N ALA A 225 5.99 -16.21 -14.84
CA ALA A 225 6.64 -14.93 -14.58
C ALA A 225 6.18 -13.78 -15.49
N GLY A 226 5.25 -14.03 -16.40
CA GLY A 226 4.74 -13.05 -17.34
C GLY A 226 3.82 -12.01 -16.70
N ASN A 227 3.16 -11.25 -17.55
CA ASN A 227 2.22 -10.21 -17.13
C ASN A 227 0.88 -10.85 -16.72
N HIS A 228 0.69 -10.97 -15.43
CA HIS A 228 -0.53 -11.48 -14.80
C HIS A 228 -0.97 -10.51 -13.70
N GLN A 229 -1.55 -9.39 -14.09
CA GLN A 229 -2.11 -8.44 -13.14
C GLN A 229 -3.29 -9.08 -12.43
N ALA A 230 -3.29 -8.98 -11.11
CA ALA A 230 -4.27 -9.66 -10.26
C ALA A 230 -4.50 -8.85 -8.99
N VAL A 231 -5.43 -7.91 -9.07
CA VAL A 231 -5.71 -6.95 -8.01
C VAL A 231 -6.43 -7.63 -6.86
N ALA A 232 -5.91 -7.49 -5.64
CA ALA A 232 -6.64 -7.88 -4.44
C ALA A 232 -7.67 -6.80 -4.08
N LEU A 233 -7.21 -5.58 -3.88
CA LEU A 233 -8.04 -4.43 -3.49
C LEU A 233 -7.93 -3.31 -4.52
N ARG A 234 -9.06 -2.91 -5.09
CA ARG A 234 -9.22 -1.69 -5.88
C ARG A 234 -10.09 -0.68 -5.13
N SER A 235 -9.60 0.54 -4.96
CA SER A 235 -10.30 1.62 -4.27
C SER A 235 -10.41 2.86 -5.15
N ASP A 236 -11.63 3.29 -5.41
CA ASP A 236 -11.97 4.48 -6.21
C ASP A 236 -12.58 5.61 -5.36
N GLY A 237 -12.87 5.36 -4.09
CA GLY A 237 -13.49 6.32 -3.20
C GLY A 237 -12.54 7.37 -2.66
N ASP A 238 -13.09 8.51 -2.24
CA ASP A 238 -12.38 9.51 -1.46
C ASP A 238 -12.58 9.28 0.05
N GLN A 239 -11.64 9.74 0.87
CA GLN A 239 -11.68 9.64 2.34
C GLN A 239 -11.77 8.20 2.84
N VAL A 240 -10.98 7.31 2.24
CA VAL A 240 -10.94 5.88 2.57
C VAL A 240 -9.92 5.63 3.68
N GLN A 241 -10.29 4.82 4.67
CA GLN A 241 -9.42 4.37 5.75
C GLN A 241 -9.29 2.85 5.73
N ILE A 242 -8.05 2.38 5.80
CA ILE A 242 -7.69 0.96 5.85
C ILE A 242 -6.77 0.77 7.05
N ASP A 243 -7.20 0.01 8.05
CA ASP A 243 -6.45 -0.20 9.29
C ASP A 243 -6.38 -1.67 9.66
N LYS A 244 -5.18 -2.17 9.94
CA LYS A 244 -4.96 -3.59 10.30
C LYS A 244 -5.52 -4.54 9.25
N VAL A 245 -5.18 -4.30 7.98
CA VAL A 245 -5.60 -5.12 6.84
C VAL A 245 -4.40 -5.76 6.18
N ASN A 246 -4.49 -7.04 5.86
CA ASN A 246 -3.55 -7.70 4.97
C ASN A 246 -4.10 -7.63 3.55
N ILE A 247 -3.31 -7.08 2.63
CA ILE A 247 -3.64 -7.02 1.19
C ILE A 247 -2.61 -7.88 0.45
N LEU A 248 -3.06 -9.04 -0.03
CA LEU A 248 -2.19 -10.09 -0.53
C LEU A 248 -2.40 -10.35 -2.02
N GLY A 249 -1.31 -10.38 -2.76
CA GLY A 249 -1.32 -10.66 -4.19
C GLY A 249 0.09 -10.77 -4.75
N ARG A 250 0.20 -10.58 -6.05
CA ARG A 250 1.48 -10.51 -6.75
C ARG A 250 1.57 -9.24 -7.57
N GLN A 251 1.11 -9.23 -8.81
CA GLN A 251 1.17 -8.04 -9.65
C GLN A 251 -0.06 -7.15 -9.44
N ASN A 252 0.16 -5.86 -9.14
CA ASN A 252 -0.87 -4.85 -8.90
C ASN A 252 -1.81 -5.18 -7.71
N THR A 253 -1.24 -5.63 -6.61
CA THR A 253 -1.99 -6.10 -5.42
C THR A 253 -3.00 -5.07 -4.90
N PHE A 254 -2.57 -3.81 -4.74
CA PHE A 254 -3.42 -2.70 -4.29
C PHE A 254 -3.48 -1.62 -5.37
N PHE A 255 -4.64 -1.48 -5.98
CA PHE A 255 -4.86 -0.55 -7.07
C PHE A 255 -5.78 0.59 -6.65
N VAL A 256 -5.21 1.77 -6.51
CA VAL A 256 -5.95 2.99 -6.19
C VAL A 256 -6.28 3.69 -7.50
N THR A 257 -7.55 4.03 -7.68
CA THR A 257 -7.98 4.77 -8.87
C THR A 257 -8.83 5.98 -8.49
N ASN A 258 -9.25 6.71 -9.51
CA ASN A 258 -10.19 7.80 -9.39
C ASN A 258 -11.26 7.72 -10.48
N SER A 259 -11.57 6.50 -10.91
CA SER A 259 -12.30 6.25 -12.16
C SER A 259 -13.78 6.63 -12.11
N GLY A 260 -14.41 6.62 -10.95
CA GLY A 260 -15.86 6.79 -10.91
C GLY A 260 -16.61 5.65 -11.63
N VAL A 261 -17.88 5.89 -11.96
CA VAL A 261 -18.76 4.89 -12.55
C VAL A 261 -18.38 4.48 -13.98
N GLU A 262 -17.62 5.32 -14.69
CA GLU A 262 -17.22 5.07 -16.08
C GLU A 262 -16.06 4.07 -16.19
N ASN A 263 -15.48 3.69 -15.09
CA ASN A 263 -14.35 2.75 -15.06
C ASN A 263 -13.14 3.19 -15.89
N THR A 264 -12.85 4.50 -15.90
CA THR A 264 -11.71 5.12 -16.57
C THR A 264 -11.04 6.13 -15.62
N LEU A 265 -9.73 6.27 -15.69
CA LEU A 265 -9.02 7.25 -14.87
C LEU A 265 -9.47 8.68 -15.23
N LYS A 266 -9.74 9.49 -14.22
CA LYS A 266 -10.15 10.89 -14.36
C LYS A 266 -9.00 11.84 -14.09
N ASN A 267 -8.94 12.94 -14.85
CA ASN A 267 -7.92 13.97 -14.69
C ASN A 267 -8.31 15.05 -13.68
N ASN A 268 -9.56 15.11 -13.28
CA ASN A 268 -10.12 16.14 -12.41
C ASN A 268 -10.67 15.59 -11.08
N ARG A 269 -10.45 14.32 -10.77
CA ARG A 269 -10.91 13.71 -9.52
C ARG A 269 -9.73 13.25 -8.68
N ILE A 270 -9.70 13.71 -7.45
CA ILE A 270 -8.70 13.31 -6.45
C ILE A 270 -9.35 12.40 -5.45
N THR A 271 -8.68 11.30 -5.11
CA THR A 271 -9.08 10.41 -4.03
C THR A 271 -7.99 10.38 -2.97
N ARG A 272 -8.41 10.41 -1.72
CA ARG A 272 -7.52 10.40 -0.56
C ARG A 272 -7.75 9.13 0.24
N THR A 273 -6.66 8.47 0.60
CA THR A 273 -6.70 7.19 1.35
C THR A 273 -5.62 7.19 2.43
N LEU A 274 -6.01 6.79 3.64
CA LEU A 274 -5.10 6.52 4.75
C LEU A 274 -5.05 5.02 5.01
N VAL A 275 -3.83 4.46 4.97
CA VAL A 275 -3.55 3.06 5.31
C VAL A 275 -2.67 3.04 6.55
N THR A 276 -3.11 2.38 7.60
CA THR A 276 -2.38 2.28 8.87
C THR A 276 -2.25 0.84 9.35
N ASN A 277 -1.13 0.52 10.00
CA ASN A 277 -0.94 -0.75 10.70
C ASN A 277 -1.22 -1.99 9.84
N SER A 278 -0.92 -1.92 8.56
CA SER A 278 -1.30 -2.92 7.56
C SER A 278 -0.10 -3.66 6.99
N TYR A 279 -0.37 -4.72 6.26
CA TYR A 279 0.61 -5.53 5.54
C TYR A 279 0.21 -5.67 4.08
N ILE A 280 1.12 -5.39 3.17
CA ILE A 280 0.88 -5.45 1.72
C ILE A 280 2.00 -6.25 1.07
N GLU A 281 1.65 -7.28 0.31
CA GLU A 281 2.62 -8.07 -0.45
C GLU A 281 2.27 -8.20 -1.92
N GLY A 282 3.32 -8.39 -2.71
CA GLY A 282 3.22 -8.62 -4.14
C GLY A 282 4.60 -8.76 -4.75
N ASP A 283 4.70 -8.66 -6.08
CA ASP A 283 5.98 -8.70 -6.77
C ASP A 283 6.20 -7.49 -7.70
N VAL A 284 5.29 -7.17 -8.59
CA VAL A 284 5.44 -6.09 -9.57
C VAL A 284 4.33 -5.06 -9.40
N ASP A 285 4.71 -3.79 -9.30
CA ASP A 285 3.77 -2.67 -9.20
C ASP A 285 2.71 -2.91 -8.09
N ILE A 286 3.19 -3.29 -6.92
CA ILE A 286 2.37 -3.80 -5.80
C ILE A 286 1.28 -2.80 -5.42
N VAL A 287 1.65 -1.52 -5.29
CA VAL A 287 0.72 -0.40 -5.07
C VAL A 287 0.78 0.49 -6.30
N SER A 288 -0.29 0.54 -7.05
CA SER A 288 -0.34 1.26 -8.33
C SER A 288 -1.57 2.12 -8.47
N GLY A 289 -1.55 3.01 -9.45
CA GLY A 289 -2.69 3.83 -9.84
C GLY A 289 -2.55 5.30 -9.49
N ARG A 290 -3.67 5.97 -9.30
CA ARG A 290 -3.76 7.41 -9.17
C ARG A 290 -4.60 7.80 -7.96
N GLY A 291 -4.01 8.56 -7.05
CA GLY A 291 -4.66 9.06 -5.83
C GLY A 291 -3.62 9.57 -4.84
N ALA A 292 -4.05 10.29 -3.81
CA ALA A 292 -3.24 10.67 -2.67
C ALA A 292 -3.38 9.60 -1.58
N VAL A 293 -2.34 8.79 -1.41
CA VAL A 293 -2.37 7.66 -0.46
C VAL A 293 -1.24 7.81 0.55
N VAL A 294 -1.58 7.78 1.82
CA VAL A 294 -0.62 7.80 2.92
C VAL A 294 -0.63 6.44 3.59
N PHE A 295 0.54 5.84 3.67
CA PHE A 295 0.80 4.61 4.42
C PHE A 295 1.58 4.96 5.67
N ASP A 296 1.04 4.65 6.83
CA ASP A 296 1.70 4.85 8.12
C ASP A 296 1.77 3.51 8.87
N ASN A 297 2.94 3.19 9.41
CA ASN A 297 3.18 1.94 10.12
C ASN A 297 2.70 0.70 9.34
N THR A 298 3.10 0.62 8.09
CA THR A 298 2.70 -0.45 7.16
C THR A 298 3.91 -1.23 6.69
N ASP A 299 3.77 -2.55 6.58
CA ASP A 299 4.79 -3.46 6.07
C ASP A 299 4.54 -3.76 4.59
N PHE A 300 5.56 -3.51 3.78
CA PHE A 300 5.57 -3.89 2.36
C PHE A 300 6.55 -5.04 2.17
N ARG A 301 6.09 -6.11 1.52
CA ARG A 301 6.94 -7.24 1.21
C ARG A 301 6.92 -7.57 -0.27
N VAL A 302 8.10 -7.57 -0.89
CA VAL A 302 8.28 -7.99 -2.27
C VAL A 302 8.54 -9.49 -2.31
N MET A 303 7.64 -10.21 -2.95
CA MET A 303 7.75 -11.65 -3.22
C MET A 303 8.55 -11.87 -4.50
N ASN A 304 9.40 -12.89 -4.52
CA ASN A 304 10.23 -13.22 -5.69
C ASN A 304 10.04 -14.69 -6.10
N SER A 305 8.88 -15.26 -5.73
CA SER A 305 8.60 -16.68 -5.97
C SER A 305 8.10 -16.97 -7.39
N ARG A 306 7.46 -15.99 -8.03
CA ARG A 306 6.89 -16.12 -9.38
C ARG A 306 7.79 -15.57 -10.47
N THR A 307 8.49 -14.46 -10.23
CA THR A 307 9.28 -13.74 -11.22
C THR A 307 10.74 -13.64 -10.80
N GLN A 308 11.65 -13.74 -11.78
CA GLN A 308 13.09 -13.49 -11.59
C GLN A 308 13.47 -12.02 -11.93
N GLN A 309 12.52 -11.20 -12.35
CA GLN A 309 12.73 -9.78 -12.58
C GLN A 309 12.73 -9.02 -11.26
N GLU A 310 13.26 -7.80 -11.26
CA GLU A 310 13.16 -6.93 -10.11
C GLU A 310 11.68 -6.64 -9.79
N GLY A 311 11.34 -6.74 -8.51
CA GLY A 311 10.02 -6.34 -8.02
C GLY A 311 9.95 -4.84 -7.78
N TYR A 312 8.75 -4.29 -7.80
CA TYR A 312 8.50 -2.86 -7.55
C TYR A 312 7.38 -2.68 -6.54
N VAL A 313 7.62 -1.90 -5.48
CA VAL A 313 6.57 -1.61 -4.50
C VAL A 313 5.57 -0.62 -5.08
N PHE A 314 6.00 0.57 -5.45
CA PHE A 314 5.12 1.65 -5.91
C PHE A 314 5.17 1.85 -7.43
N ALA A 315 4.00 2.01 -8.03
CA ALA A 315 3.85 2.36 -9.44
C ALA A 315 2.76 3.44 -9.61
N PRO A 316 3.03 4.68 -9.18
CA PRO A 316 2.06 5.76 -9.26
C PRO A 316 1.87 6.27 -10.70
N ALA A 317 0.62 6.64 -11.01
CA ALA A 317 0.22 7.37 -12.22
C ALA A 317 -0.21 8.81 -11.89
N THR A 318 0.39 9.41 -10.86
CA THR A 318 0.07 10.77 -10.41
C THR A 318 0.17 11.75 -11.56
N LEU A 319 -0.82 12.63 -11.69
CA LEU A 319 -0.77 13.70 -12.69
C LEU A 319 0.39 14.66 -12.42
N SER A 320 1.02 15.13 -13.47
CA SER A 320 2.18 16.04 -13.36
C SER A 320 1.83 17.38 -12.69
N ASN A 321 0.58 17.82 -12.79
CA ASN A 321 0.08 19.02 -12.13
C ASN A 321 -0.42 18.79 -10.69
N MET A 322 -0.36 17.56 -10.18
CA MET A 322 -0.70 17.20 -8.79
C MET A 322 0.58 17.00 -7.98
N PHE A 323 0.66 17.66 -6.82
CA PHE A 323 1.85 17.60 -5.97
C PHE A 323 2.00 16.26 -5.22
N TYR A 324 0.91 15.60 -4.91
CA TYR A 324 0.89 14.50 -3.97
C TYR A 324 0.33 13.22 -4.59
N GLY A 325 1.10 12.16 -4.51
CA GLY A 325 0.74 10.81 -4.90
C GLY A 325 0.81 9.88 -3.69
N PHE A 326 1.87 9.08 -3.59
CA PHE A 326 2.03 8.11 -2.50
C PHE A 326 3.06 8.60 -1.48
N LEU A 327 2.71 8.46 -0.19
CA LEU A 327 3.59 8.71 0.94
C LEU A 327 3.64 7.46 1.83
N ALA A 328 4.83 6.95 2.08
CA ALA A 328 5.05 5.95 3.13
C ALA A 328 5.87 6.57 4.26
N VAL A 329 5.37 6.46 5.49
CA VAL A 329 6.01 6.97 6.69
C VAL A 329 5.98 5.91 7.79
N ASN A 330 7.03 5.84 8.59
CA ASN A 330 7.15 4.88 9.71
C ASN A 330 6.88 3.42 9.28
N SER A 331 7.27 3.07 8.07
CA SER A 331 6.93 1.82 7.43
C SER A 331 8.17 0.94 7.20
N ARG A 332 7.95 -0.31 6.83
CA ARG A 332 9.03 -1.30 6.64
C ARG A 332 8.93 -1.91 5.26
N PHE A 333 10.08 -2.04 4.61
CA PHE A 333 10.23 -2.57 3.26
C PHE A 333 11.14 -3.78 3.31
N THR A 334 10.60 -4.94 2.98
CA THR A 334 11.32 -6.22 2.95
C THR A 334 11.14 -6.91 1.60
N ALA A 335 12.06 -7.79 1.23
CA ALA A 335 11.97 -8.59 0.01
C ALA A 335 12.47 -10.02 0.25
N MET A 336 12.04 -10.95 -0.58
CA MET A 336 12.54 -12.32 -0.62
C MET A 336 13.84 -12.37 -1.44
N GLY A 337 14.98 -12.21 -0.77
CA GLY A 337 16.32 -12.19 -1.38
C GLY A 337 16.93 -10.80 -1.40
N ASP A 338 18.25 -10.75 -1.64
CA ASP A 338 19.02 -9.51 -1.58
C ASP A 338 19.05 -8.81 -2.94
N GLY A 339 18.80 -7.50 -2.95
CA GLY A 339 18.88 -6.66 -4.14
C GLY A 339 17.88 -7.03 -5.27
N VAL A 340 16.80 -7.75 -4.95
CA VAL A 340 15.80 -8.24 -5.93
C VAL A 340 14.63 -7.29 -6.15
N ALA A 341 14.62 -6.19 -5.42
CA ALA A 341 13.50 -5.25 -5.44
C ALA A 341 13.94 -3.81 -5.64
N GLN A 342 13.05 -3.02 -6.21
CA GLN A 342 13.14 -1.56 -6.28
C GLN A 342 11.97 -0.94 -5.51
N LEU A 343 12.16 0.28 -4.99
CA LEU A 343 11.15 1.00 -4.23
C LEU A 343 9.96 1.40 -5.10
N GLY A 344 10.20 1.68 -6.38
CA GLY A 344 9.12 1.98 -7.29
C GLY A 344 9.57 2.46 -8.66
N ARG A 345 8.58 2.71 -9.50
CA ARG A 345 8.70 3.26 -10.85
C ARG A 345 7.43 4.02 -11.22
N SER A 346 7.52 5.03 -12.06
CA SER A 346 6.33 5.69 -12.57
C SER A 346 5.53 4.74 -13.48
N LEU A 347 4.21 4.79 -13.39
CA LEU A 347 3.38 3.97 -14.26
C LEU A 347 3.30 4.57 -15.68
N ASP A 348 3.25 5.90 -15.79
CA ASP A 348 3.17 6.67 -17.04
C ASP A 348 2.09 6.13 -18.00
N VAL A 349 0.84 6.06 -17.50
CA VAL A 349 -0.31 5.59 -18.29
C VAL A 349 -0.70 6.53 -19.42
N ASP A 350 -0.33 7.80 -19.31
CA ASP A 350 -0.59 8.86 -20.27
C ASP A 350 0.51 9.95 -20.19
N SER A 351 0.52 10.88 -21.14
CA SER A 351 1.49 11.98 -21.20
C SER A 351 1.33 13.00 -20.07
N ALA A 352 0.22 12.97 -19.34
CA ALA A 352 -0.04 13.84 -18.18
C ALA A 352 0.50 13.25 -16.88
N SER A 353 0.99 12.02 -16.89
CA SER A 353 1.52 11.35 -15.70
C SER A 353 2.96 11.76 -15.40
N ASN A 354 3.25 12.00 -14.14
CA ASN A 354 4.59 11.97 -13.55
C ASN A 354 4.44 11.49 -12.10
N GLY A 355 4.55 10.19 -11.92
CA GLY A 355 4.29 9.53 -10.64
C GLY A 355 5.09 10.11 -9.49
N GLN A 356 4.42 10.35 -8.35
CA GLN A 356 5.02 10.93 -7.16
C GLN A 356 5.01 9.93 -6.00
N VAL A 357 6.17 9.70 -5.40
CA VAL A 357 6.35 8.88 -4.19
C VAL A 357 7.32 9.55 -3.25
N VAL A 358 6.99 9.56 -1.97
CA VAL A 358 7.95 9.84 -0.90
C VAL A 358 7.93 8.68 0.10
N ILE A 359 9.13 8.15 0.39
CA ILE A 359 9.33 7.18 1.47
C ILE A 359 10.20 7.87 2.51
N ARG A 360 9.69 8.00 3.74
CA ARG A 360 10.40 8.70 4.80
C ARG A 360 10.27 8.01 6.15
N ASP A 361 11.26 8.23 7.02
CA ASP A 361 11.28 7.74 8.40
C ASP A 361 10.97 6.24 8.51
N SER A 362 11.44 5.48 7.53
CA SER A 362 11.11 4.07 7.31
C SER A 362 12.37 3.21 7.33
N VAL A 363 12.17 1.90 7.41
CA VAL A 363 13.25 0.90 7.38
C VAL A 363 13.20 0.16 6.04
N ILE A 364 14.33 0.15 5.32
CA ILE A 364 14.47 -0.56 4.05
C ILE A 364 15.56 -1.61 4.22
N ASN A 365 15.22 -2.88 4.02
CA ASN A 365 16.18 -3.96 4.23
C ASN A 365 17.08 -4.22 3.00
N GLU A 366 17.98 -5.20 3.12
CA GLU A 366 18.95 -5.61 2.11
C GLU A 366 18.32 -6.15 0.82
N GLY A 367 17.03 -6.48 0.82
CA GLY A 367 16.32 -6.97 -0.37
C GLY A 367 16.16 -5.92 -1.47
N PHE A 368 16.42 -4.65 -1.17
CA PHE A 368 16.27 -3.55 -2.11
C PHE A 368 17.62 -3.12 -2.72
N ASN A 369 17.60 -2.85 -4.02
CA ASN A 369 18.75 -2.40 -4.77
C ASN A 369 19.18 -1.01 -4.27
N MET A 370 20.39 -0.90 -3.71
CA MET A 370 20.89 0.34 -3.13
C MET A 370 21.32 1.36 -4.18
N ALA A 371 21.93 0.90 -5.28
CA ALA A 371 22.45 1.80 -6.33
C ALA A 371 21.31 2.36 -7.20
N LYS A 372 20.30 1.52 -7.49
CA LYS A 372 19.17 1.85 -8.38
C LYS A 372 17.83 1.47 -7.70
N PRO A 373 17.43 2.21 -6.65
CA PRO A 373 16.17 1.89 -5.96
C PRO A 373 14.92 2.28 -6.74
N TRP A 374 15.06 3.07 -7.80
CA TRP A 374 13.97 3.54 -8.65
C TRP A 374 14.16 3.05 -10.07
N GLY A 375 13.10 2.49 -10.67
CA GLY A 375 13.14 1.92 -12.01
C GLY A 375 12.66 2.88 -13.10
N LYS A 376 12.90 2.47 -14.35
CA LYS A 376 12.29 3.13 -15.52
C LYS A 376 10.77 2.98 -15.48
N ALA A 377 10.05 3.94 -16.08
CA ALA A 377 8.60 3.92 -16.12
C ALA A 377 8.05 2.62 -16.74
N ALA A 378 6.96 2.12 -16.18
CA ALA A 378 6.41 0.82 -16.54
C ALA A 378 5.90 0.75 -17.97
N ILE A 379 5.18 1.77 -18.43
CA ILE A 379 4.54 1.81 -19.76
C ILE A 379 5.38 2.57 -20.76
N SER A 380 5.73 3.81 -20.47
CA SER A 380 6.51 4.66 -21.39
C SER A 380 7.96 4.22 -21.55
N GLN A 381 8.48 3.42 -20.61
CA GLN A 381 9.88 3.03 -20.54
C GLN A 381 10.84 4.22 -20.34
N ARG A 382 10.33 5.39 -19.94
CA ARG A 382 11.13 6.57 -19.63
C ARG A 382 12.15 6.22 -18.54
N PRO A 383 13.45 6.46 -18.79
CA PRO A 383 14.48 6.21 -17.78
C PRO A 383 14.23 7.03 -16.52
N TYR A 384 14.58 6.48 -15.36
CA TYR A 384 14.57 7.25 -14.12
C TYR A 384 15.63 8.36 -14.16
N ALA A 385 15.24 9.54 -13.78
CA ALA A 385 16.10 10.70 -13.64
C ALA A 385 15.73 11.45 -12.34
N GLY A 386 16.59 11.39 -11.35
CA GLY A 386 16.41 12.09 -10.07
C GLY A 386 16.91 13.52 -10.15
N ASN A 387 16.20 14.44 -9.50
CA ASN A 387 16.60 15.83 -9.39
C ASN A 387 17.44 16.03 -8.12
N THR A 388 18.74 16.23 -8.24
CA THR A 388 19.62 16.57 -7.11
C THR A 388 19.72 18.09 -6.90
N GLY A 389 19.42 18.89 -7.92
CA GLY A 389 19.51 20.35 -7.85
C GLY A 389 20.94 20.87 -7.67
N ALA A 390 21.04 22.11 -7.21
CA ALA A 390 22.30 22.74 -6.83
C ALA A 390 22.39 22.84 -5.30
N VAL A 391 23.61 22.89 -4.79
CA VAL A 391 23.91 23.12 -3.37
C VAL A 391 24.57 24.47 -3.24
N ASP A 392 24.04 25.35 -2.40
CA ASP A 392 24.60 26.66 -2.15
C ASP A 392 25.84 26.59 -1.22
N ASP A 393 26.50 27.72 -1.04
CA ASP A 393 27.71 27.83 -0.19
C ASP A 393 27.49 27.49 1.29
N LYS A 394 26.20 27.43 1.72
CA LYS A 394 25.81 27.03 3.07
C LYS A 394 25.38 25.58 3.17
N GLY A 395 25.40 24.85 2.06
CA GLY A 395 24.98 23.46 2.00
C GLY A 395 23.47 23.26 1.83
N ASN A 396 22.71 24.32 1.53
CA ASN A 396 21.26 24.18 1.28
C ASN A 396 21.02 23.68 -0.15
N VAL A 397 20.09 22.78 -0.29
CA VAL A 397 19.69 22.23 -1.59
C VAL A 397 18.67 23.16 -2.25
N GLN A 398 18.95 23.51 -3.50
CA GLN A 398 18.12 24.38 -4.34
C GLN A 398 17.62 23.60 -5.54
N ARG A 399 16.35 23.17 -5.51
CA ARG A 399 15.72 22.44 -6.62
C ARG A 399 14.22 22.63 -6.63
N ASN A 400 13.63 22.56 -7.82
CA ASN A 400 12.20 22.47 -8.00
C ASN A 400 11.78 21.00 -7.95
N LEU A 401 11.06 20.60 -6.92
CA LEU A 401 10.58 19.21 -6.74
C LEU A 401 9.51 18.80 -7.76
N ASN A 402 8.95 19.74 -8.52
CA ASN A 402 7.98 19.51 -9.59
C ASN A 402 8.51 19.81 -10.99
N ASP A 403 9.83 19.85 -11.16
CA ASP A 403 10.42 19.99 -12.48
C ASP A 403 10.05 18.79 -13.34
N ALA A 404 9.35 19.07 -14.44
CA ALA A 404 8.84 18.03 -15.37
C ALA A 404 9.95 17.21 -16.07
N ASN A 405 11.18 17.71 -16.07
CA ASN A 405 12.33 16.99 -16.63
C ASN A 405 12.80 15.84 -15.73
N PHE A 406 12.30 15.75 -14.50
CA PHE A 406 12.74 14.76 -13.51
C PHE A 406 11.57 13.94 -12.97
N ASN A 407 11.90 12.75 -12.48
CA ASN A 407 10.97 11.93 -11.70
C ASN A 407 10.77 12.53 -10.31
N ARG A 408 9.57 12.37 -9.76
CA ARG A 408 9.18 12.86 -8.43
C ARG A 408 9.13 11.73 -7.42
N MET A 409 10.26 11.03 -7.26
CA MET A 409 10.41 9.90 -6.33
C MET A 409 11.57 10.19 -5.39
N TRP A 410 11.26 10.27 -4.10
CA TRP A 410 12.15 10.83 -3.10
C TRP A 410 12.20 9.96 -1.85
N GLU A 411 13.31 10.08 -1.14
CA GLU A 411 13.50 9.49 0.17
C GLU A 411 13.92 10.55 1.18
N TYR A 412 13.60 10.30 2.46
CA TYR A 412 14.06 11.13 3.56
C TYR A 412 14.19 10.31 4.84
N ASN A 413 15.34 10.39 5.51
CA ASN A 413 15.58 9.84 6.84
C ASN A 413 15.22 8.34 6.98
N ASN A 414 15.40 7.55 5.93
CA ASN A 414 15.24 6.11 5.98
C ASN A 414 16.47 5.43 6.56
N ARG A 415 16.28 4.24 7.12
CA ARG A 415 17.29 3.42 7.80
C ARG A 415 17.29 2.01 7.24
N GLY A 416 18.26 1.23 7.65
CA GLY A 416 18.44 -0.14 7.20
C GLY A 416 19.40 -0.25 6.01
N VAL A 417 19.88 -1.46 5.75
CA VAL A 417 20.92 -1.71 4.74
C VAL A 417 20.48 -1.23 3.35
N GLY A 418 19.22 -1.47 2.98
CA GLY A 418 18.67 -1.07 1.69
C GLY A 418 18.47 0.44 1.50
N SER A 419 18.65 1.25 2.54
CA SER A 419 18.48 2.71 2.50
C SER A 419 19.78 3.46 2.17
N LYS A 420 20.91 2.76 2.09
CA LYS A 420 22.22 3.39 1.90
C LYS A 420 22.31 4.07 0.54
N VAL A 421 22.81 5.32 0.55
CA VAL A 421 23.09 6.07 -0.66
C VAL A 421 24.48 5.69 -1.14
N ILE A 422 24.57 4.97 -2.24
CA ILE A 422 25.83 4.59 -2.87
C ILE A 422 25.90 5.14 -4.29
N ALA A 423 27.09 5.45 -4.75
CA ALA A 423 27.31 5.87 -6.13
C ALA A 423 27.03 4.70 -7.09
N GLU A 424 26.46 5.00 -8.25
CA GLU A 424 26.41 4.00 -9.31
C GLU A 424 27.82 3.58 -9.71
N PRO A 425 28.04 2.28 -9.99
CA PRO A 425 29.29 1.85 -10.58
C PRO A 425 29.54 2.65 -11.86
N LYS A 426 30.71 3.24 -12.00
CA LYS A 426 31.12 3.85 -13.29
C LYS A 426 31.14 2.75 -14.33
N GLN A 427 30.36 2.90 -15.39
CA GLN A 427 30.39 2.01 -16.54
C GLN A 427 31.72 2.12 -17.26
#